data_d9af7c209fd00f57a7afa7d5fb9e9b5b
#
_entry.id   d9af7c209fd00f57a7afa7d5fb9e9b5b
#
_cell.length_a   1.000
_cell.length_b   1.000
_cell.length_c   1.000
_cell.angle_alpha   90.00
_cell.angle_beta   90.00
_cell.angle_gamma   90.00
#
_symmetry.space_group_name_H-M   'P 1'
#
loop_
_entity.id
_entity.type
_entity.pdbx_description
1 polymer ?
#
loop_
_entity_poly.entity_id
_entity_poly.type
_entity_poly.pdbx_seq_one_letter_code
_entity_poly.pdbx_strand_id
1 'polypeptide(L)'
;HGAVLGGDISSFVLKRGYTATLSRNANGSGFSINYVAADGDLRIGALPANLNNQVRFIRIFPWRWVAKKGSCDVSPAALDAHWYYNWNITSQTANSDYEYVAIKQQRWWPSLNQDWQHLGIHHLLGYNEPDNPVEDAYTSLDGGRVSIAVAAWPELEGAGLRIGAPAVTDGGYNWIVDIIHQAEAAGRRVDYVPIHYYRSYWNKNDPAGAADQLYNFLKGIYDAAHKPIWLTEFNYGAYWTDNAHDPDVTQNRNAIDAMIHKLDDTPWLERYAIYSRVEWFRQTHYDGGGITPMGQMYKDHESPIGYQQILPGEGMHPSAQYAFCLLY
;
A
#
# COMPACT_ATOMS: atom_id res chain seq x y z
N HIS A 1 -23.35 -8.26 -9.76
CA HIS A 1 -24.01 -9.15 -10.74
C HIS A 1 -22.96 -10.00 -11.40
N GLY A 2 -22.82 -11.28 -10.95
CA GLY A 2 -21.92 -12.23 -11.58
C GLY A 2 -22.52 -12.76 -12.87
N ALA A 3 -22.29 -12.06 -13.98
CA ALA A 3 -22.45 -12.70 -15.28
C ALA A 3 -21.37 -13.77 -15.41
N VAL A 4 -21.73 -14.99 -15.75
CA VAL A 4 -20.77 -16.02 -16.14
C VAL A 4 -20.16 -15.56 -17.47
N LEU A 5 -18.93 -15.07 -17.42
CA LEU A 5 -18.20 -14.66 -18.61
C LEU A 5 -17.76 -15.90 -19.37
N GLY A 6 -18.04 -15.95 -20.68
CA GLY A 6 -17.71 -17.07 -21.56
C GLY A 6 -16.21 -17.30 -21.76
N GLY A 7 -15.38 -16.35 -21.33
CA GLY A 7 -13.94 -16.39 -21.54
C GLY A 7 -13.50 -15.83 -22.88
N ASP A 8 -14.36 -15.07 -23.56
CA ASP A 8 -14.12 -14.60 -24.92
C ASP A 8 -13.56 -13.17 -25.00
N ILE A 9 -13.23 -12.58 -23.85
CA ILE A 9 -12.73 -11.21 -23.78
C ILE A 9 -11.25 -11.19 -24.21
N SER A 10 -10.96 -10.44 -25.24
CA SER A 10 -9.61 -10.22 -25.76
C SER A 10 -9.16 -8.76 -25.71
N SER A 11 -10.11 -7.83 -25.61
CA SER A 11 -9.87 -6.38 -25.59
C SER A 11 -10.99 -5.67 -24.84
N PHE A 12 -10.76 -4.43 -24.37
CA PHE A 12 -11.78 -3.61 -23.74
C PHE A 12 -11.41 -2.13 -23.74
N VAL A 13 -12.37 -1.30 -23.37
CA VAL A 13 -12.18 0.11 -23.03
C VAL A 13 -12.68 0.33 -21.61
N LEU A 14 -11.79 0.79 -20.72
CA LEU A 14 -12.15 1.24 -19.39
C LEU A 14 -12.33 2.76 -19.42
N LYS A 15 -13.48 3.24 -18.99
CA LYS A 15 -13.77 4.67 -18.94
C LYS A 15 -12.95 5.38 -17.88
N ARG A 16 -12.57 6.62 -18.16
CA ARG A 16 -11.89 7.49 -17.17
C ARG A 16 -12.66 7.49 -15.86
N GLY A 17 -11.94 7.44 -14.75
CA GLY A 17 -12.50 7.43 -13.41
C GLY A 17 -12.93 6.05 -12.91
N TYR A 18 -12.45 4.98 -13.54
CA TYR A 18 -12.71 3.61 -13.07
C TYR A 18 -11.42 2.78 -12.97
N THR A 19 -11.45 1.83 -12.03
CA THR A 19 -10.49 0.73 -11.93
C THR A 19 -11.20 -0.59 -12.23
N ALA A 20 -10.52 -1.52 -12.88
CA ALA A 20 -11.05 -2.83 -13.23
C ALA A 20 -10.03 -3.92 -12.91
N THR A 21 -10.46 -4.95 -12.17
CA THR A 21 -9.68 -6.19 -11.99
C THR A 21 -10.25 -7.27 -12.89
N LEU A 22 -9.39 -7.86 -13.73
CA LEU A 22 -9.70 -8.99 -14.60
C LEU A 22 -8.94 -10.21 -14.10
N SER A 23 -9.59 -11.39 -14.02
CA SER A 23 -8.98 -12.62 -13.51
C SER A 23 -9.41 -13.85 -14.31
N ARG A 24 -8.56 -14.89 -14.31
CA ARG A 24 -8.81 -16.18 -14.98
C ARG A 24 -9.85 -17.04 -14.27
N ASN A 25 -9.92 -16.99 -12.93
CA ASN A 25 -10.84 -17.81 -12.17
C ASN A 25 -12.12 -17.04 -11.82
N ALA A 26 -13.27 -17.70 -11.86
CA ALA A 26 -14.57 -17.08 -11.60
C ALA A 26 -14.72 -16.51 -10.19
N ASN A 27 -13.88 -16.94 -9.24
CA ASN A 27 -13.83 -16.42 -7.87
C ASN A 27 -12.84 -15.25 -7.69
N GLY A 28 -12.29 -14.69 -8.78
CA GLY A 28 -11.33 -13.58 -8.73
C GLY A 28 -9.87 -13.98 -8.51
N SER A 29 -9.60 -15.25 -8.22
CA SER A 29 -8.23 -15.75 -8.05
C SER A 29 -7.57 -16.16 -9.37
N GLY A 30 -6.33 -16.61 -9.28
CA GLY A 30 -5.51 -16.98 -10.43
C GLY A 30 -4.84 -15.77 -11.06
N PHE A 31 -4.29 -15.95 -12.26
CA PHE A 31 -3.65 -14.84 -12.96
C PHE A 31 -4.64 -13.69 -13.17
N SER A 32 -4.29 -12.50 -12.70
CA SER A 32 -5.15 -11.32 -12.77
C SER A 32 -4.35 -10.06 -13.01
N ILE A 33 -5.00 -9.03 -13.53
CA ILE A 33 -4.44 -7.69 -13.72
C ILE A 33 -5.46 -6.68 -13.23
N ASN A 34 -4.97 -5.63 -12.56
CA ASN A 34 -5.74 -4.45 -12.22
C ASN A 34 -5.39 -3.32 -13.19
N TYR A 35 -6.41 -2.75 -13.84
CA TYR A 35 -6.30 -1.63 -14.76
C TYR A 35 -6.97 -0.40 -14.16
N VAL A 36 -6.35 0.76 -14.31
CA VAL A 36 -6.91 2.04 -13.83
C VAL A 36 -6.95 3.03 -14.99
N ALA A 37 -8.11 3.65 -15.21
CA ALA A 37 -8.28 4.72 -16.20
C ALA A 37 -8.30 6.08 -15.46
N ALA A 38 -7.12 6.56 -15.02
CA ALA A 38 -6.99 7.77 -14.21
C ALA A 38 -7.14 9.04 -15.05
N ASP A 39 -6.39 9.19 -16.13
CA ASP A 39 -6.28 10.45 -16.89
C ASP A 39 -7.17 10.52 -18.11
N GLY A 40 -7.49 9.38 -18.68
CA GLY A 40 -8.35 9.26 -19.86
C GLY A 40 -8.95 7.86 -19.97
N ASP A 41 -9.76 7.63 -21.01
CA ASP A 41 -10.24 6.29 -21.33
C ASP A 41 -9.04 5.39 -21.66
N LEU A 42 -8.91 4.29 -20.90
CA LEU A 42 -7.86 3.29 -21.13
C LEU A 42 -8.35 2.28 -22.17
N ARG A 43 -7.65 2.21 -23.30
CA ARG A 43 -7.93 1.28 -24.39
C ARG A 43 -6.91 0.15 -24.40
N ILE A 44 -7.37 -1.05 -24.12
CA ILE A 44 -6.57 -2.28 -24.21
C ILE A 44 -6.99 -3.01 -25.48
N GLY A 45 -6.17 -2.90 -26.53
CA GLY A 45 -6.44 -3.51 -27.83
C GLY A 45 -6.27 -5.03 -27.85
N ALA A 46 -5.36 -5.54 -27.00
CA ALA A 46 -5.18 -6.97 -26.76
C ALA A 46 -4.83 -7.23 -25.31
N LEU A 47 -5.51 -8.19 -24.69
CA LEU A 47 -5.13 -8.69 -23.38
C LEU A 47 -3.85 -9.53 -23.47
N PRO A 48 -3.02 -9.57 -22.41
CA PRO A 48 -1.89 -10.49 -22.32
C PRO A 48 -2.32 -11.93 -22.52
N ALA A 49 -1.44 -12.76 -23.08
CA ALA A 49 -1.73 -14.16 -23.42
C ALA A 49 -2.38 -14.95 -22.27
N ASN A 50 -2.01 -14.65 -21.02
CA ASN A 50 -2.53 -15.30 -19.82
C ASN A 50 -3.99 -14.88 -19.48
N LEU A 51 -4.52 -13.83 -20.08
CA LEU A 51 -5.91 -13.38 -19.89
C LEU A 51 -6.70 -13.39 -21.21
N ASN A 52 -6.03 -13.35 -22.35
CA ASN A 52 -6.69 -13.32 -23.65
C ASN A 52 -7.61 -14.53 -23.84
N ASN A 53 -8.90 -14.28 -24.04
CA ASN A 53 -9.96 -15.30 -24.12
C ASN A 53 -10.02 -16.24 -22.89
N GLN A 54 -9.58 -15.76 -21.71
CA GLN A 54 -9.55 -16.56 -20.47
C GLN A 54 -10.14 -15.82 -19.25
N VAL A 55 -10.67 -14.61 -19.44
CA VAL A 55 -11.25 -13.83 -18.37
C VAL A 55 -12.55 -14.47 -17.88
N ARG A 56 -12.61 -14.80 -16.60
CA ARG A 56 -13.80 -15.40 -15.93
C ARG A 56 -14.36 -14.50 -14.84
N PHE A 57 -13.64 -13.46 -14.46
CA PHE A 57 -14.03 -12.52 -13.40
C PHE A 57 -13.64 -11.10 -13.79
N ILE A 58 -14.57 -10.17 -13.58
CA ILE A 58 -14.32 -8.73 -13.71
C ILE A 58 -14.95 -8.05 -12.50
N ARG A 59 -14.19 -7.14 -11.87
CA ARG A 59 -14.70 -6.23 -10.85
C ARG A 59 -14.33 -4.81 -11.22
N ILE A 60 -15.30 -3.91 -11.22
CA ILE A 60 -15.12 -2.51 -11.59
C ILE A 60 -15.57 -1.63 -10.45
N PHE A 61 -14.73 -0.65 -10.09
CA PHE A 61 -14.99 0.37 -9.08
C PHE A 61 -14.73 1.77 -9.63
N PRO A 62 -15.37 2.83 -9.07
CA PRO A 62 -14.90 4.19 -9.28
C PRO A 62 -13.47 4.34 -8.77
N TRP A 63 -12.60 4.97 -9.54
CA TRP A 63 -11.26 5.34 -9.10
C TRP A 63 -11.30 6.62 -8.28
N ARG A 64 -10.48 6.72 -7.23
CA ARG A 64 -10.34 7.91 -6.40
C ARG A 64 -8.94 8.48 -6.51
N TRP A 65 -8.87 9.78 -6.81
CA TRP A 65 -7.60 10.53 -6.78
C TRP A 65 -7.40 11.07 -5.37
N VAL A 66 -6.48 10.49 -4.61
CA VAL A 66 -6.15 10.92 -3.26
C VAL A 66 -4.70 11.38 -3.20
N ALA A 67 -4.41 12.35 -2.31
CA ALA A 67 -3.05 12.76 -2.04
C ALA A 67 -2.25 11.62 -1.39
N LYS A 68 -0.92 11.69 -1.46
CA LYS A 68 -0.02 10.70 -0.84
C LYS A 68 -0.20 10.64 0.67
N LYS A 69 -0.51 11.79 1.31
CA LYS A 69 -0.65 11.94 2.76
C LYS A 69 -1.85 11.17 3.30
N GLY A 70 -1.57 10.24 4.20
CA GLY A 70 -2.55 9.42 4.89
C GLY A 70 -2.34 9.39 6.41
N SER A 71 -3.16 8.60 7.10
CA SER A 71 -3.01 8.32 8.52
C SER A 71 -3.28 6.84 8.81
N CYS A 72 -2.61 6.29 9.82
CA CYS A 72 -2.97 5.01 10.39
C CYS A 72 -3.39 5.23 11.84
N ASP A 73 -4.53 4.64 12.22
CA ASP A 73 -5.12 4.71 13.57
C ASP A 73 -5.51 6.13 14.09
N VAL A 74 -5.26 7.18 13.35
CA VAL A 74 -5.72 8.53 13.68
C VAL A 74 -6.81 8.93 12.68
N SER A 75 -7.83 9.63 13.16
CA SER A 75 -8.88 10.15 12.28
C SER A 75 -8.26 10.96 11.14
N PRO A 76 -8.55 10.66 9.87
CA PRO A 76 -8.02 11.41 8.73
C PRO A 76 -8.38 12.89 8.81
N ALA A 77 -9.57 13.24 9.30
CA ALA A 77 -9.99 14.63 9.51
C ALA A 77 -9.11 15.38 10.52
N ALA A 78 -8.57 14.71 11.51
CA ALA A 78 -7.73 15.33 12.52
C ALA A 78 -6.38 15.80 11.95
N LEU A 79 -5.90 15.13 10.90
CA LEU A 79 -4.62 15.38 10.24
C LEU A 79 -4.75 15.93 8.80
N ASP A 80 -5.97 16.21 8.36
CA ASP A 80 -6.27 16.56 6.96
C ASP A 80 -5.63 15.58 5.97
N ALA A 81 -5.77 14.29 6.29
CA ALA A 81 -5.28 13.20 5.48
C ALA A 81 -6.37 12.72 4.50
N HIS A 82 -5.98 12.28 3.31
CA HIS A 82 -6.95 11.90 2.28
C HIS A 82 -7.31 10.43 2.27
N TRP A 83 -6.48 9.60 2.91
CA TRP A 83 -6.72 8.17 3.06
C TRP A 83 -6.27 7.69 4.43
N TYR A 84 -6.81 6.53 4.85
CA TYR A 84 -6.45 5.96 6.15
C TYR A 84 -6.76 4.46 6.21
N TYR A 85 -6.19 3.78 7.21
CA TYR A 85 -6.54 2.42 7.58
C TYR A 85 -6.39 2.23 9.11
N ASN A 86 -6.91 1.14 9.65
CA ASN A 86 -6.95 0.85 11.08
C ASN A 86 -6.81 -0.65 11.37
N TRP A 87 -6.01 -1.36 10.60
CA TRP A 87 -5.77 -2.82 10.71
C TRP A 87 -7.05 -3.67 10.63
N ASN A 88 -8.07 -3.21 9.94
CA ASN A 88 -9.36 -3.89 9.76
C ASN A 88 -9.83 -3.80 8.30
N ILE A 89 -11.04 -4.31 8.03
CA ILE A 89 -11.71 -4.23 6.73
C ILE A 89 -12.84 -3.22 6.69
N THR A 90 -13.24 -2.68 7.82
CA THR A 90 -14.34 -1.72 7.92
C THR A 90 -13.90 -0.46 8.65
N SER A 91 -14.25 0.68 8.05
CA SER A 91 -14.12 1.97 8.69
C SER A 91 -15.24 2.17 9.71
N GLN A 92 -14.91 2.76 10.86
CA GLN A 92 -15.92 3.26 11.80
C GLN A 92 -16.54 4.59 11.36
N THR A 93 -15.92 5.25 10.38
CA THR A 93 -16.39 6.52 9.79
C THR A 93 -16.57 6.31 8.30
N ALA A 94 -17.78 5.92 7.88
CA ALA A 94 -18.16 5.96 6.47
C ALA A 94 -18.28 7.44 6.06
N ASN A 95 -17.17 8.01 5.60
CA ASN A 95 -17.14 9.36 5.06
C ASN A 95 -16.64 9.28 3.61
N SER A 96 -17.40 9.86 2.68
CA SER A 96 -17.03 9.91 1.26
C SER A 96 -15.82 10.79 0.98
N ASP A 97 -15.42 11.63 1.94
CA ASP A 97 -14.30 12.56 1.79
C ASP A 97 -12.94 11.89 1.95
N TYR A 98 -12.90 10.73 2.62
CA TYR A 98 -11.67 9.98 2.89
C TYR A 98 -11.71 8.59 2.27
N GLU A 99 -10.61 8.14 1.68
CA GLU A 99 -10.49 6.77 1.22
C GLU A 99 -10.06 5.86 2.36
N TYR A 100 -10.88 4.87 2.67
CA TYR A 100 -10.50 3.80 3.59
C TYR A 100 -9.84 2.65 2.83
N VAL A 101 -8.73 2.15 3.38
CA VAL A 101 -7.99 1.01 2.85
C VAL A 101 -8.14 -0.17 3.79
N ALA A 102 -8.59 -1.31 3.26
CA ALA A 102 -8.72 -2.53 4.04
C ALA A 102 -7.38 -3.25 4.17
N ILE A 103 -7.24 -4.05 5.23
CA ILE A 103 -6.08 -4.91 5.44
C ILE A 103 -6.52 -6.35 5.75
N LYS A 104 -5.83 -7.32 5.19
CA LYS A 104 -5.79 -8.70 5.69
C LYS A 104 -4.69 -8.78 6.73
N GLN A 105 -4.98 -8.50 7.99
CA GLN A 105 -3.96 -8.35 9.03
C GLN A 105 -3.17 -9.64 9.27
N GLN A 106 -3.87 -10.78 9.29
CA GLN A 106 -3.26 -12.10 9.45
C GLN A 106 -4.01 -13.14 8.60
N ARG A 107 -3.49 -14.35 8.47
CA ARG A 107 -4.04 -15.37 7.57
C ARG A 107 -5.52 -15.69 7.80
N TRP A 108 -5.98 -15.67 9.05
CA TRP A 108 -7.36 -16.04 9.39
C TRP A 108 -8.28 -14.84 9.65
N TRP A 109 -7.73 -13.62 9.72
CA TRP A 109 -8.51 -12.45 10.07
C TRP A 109 -7.97 -11.17 9.39
N PRO A 110 -8.86 -10.25 9.04
CA PRO A 110 -10.32 -10.40 8.93
C PRO A 110 -10.74 -11.24 7.70
N SER A 111 -12.00 -11.68 7.68
CA SER A 111 -12.55 -12.38 6.50
C SER A 111 -12.66 -11.43 5.31
N LEU A 112 -12.23 -11.87 4.14
CA LEU A 112 -12.31 -11.09 2.90
C LEU A 112 -13.59 -11.36 2.10
N ASN A 113 -14.53 -12.15 2.64
CA ASN A 113 -15.85 -12.35 2.04
C ASN A 113 -16.75 -11.15 2.35
N GLN A 114 -16.56 -10.05 1.64
CA GLN A 114 -17.22 -8.76 1.85
C GLN A 114 -17.86 -8.24 0.57
N ASP A 115 -18.89 -7.40 0.71
CA ASP A 115 -19.39 -6.58 -0.39
C ASP A 115 -18.54 -5.31 -0.54
N TRP A 116 -17.38 -5.47 -1.16
CA TRP A 116 -16.40 -4.40 -1.35
C TRP A 116 -16.97 -3.19 -2.06
N GLN A 117 -17.91 -3.40 -3.00
CA GLN A 117 -18.55 -2.32 -3.74
C GLN A 117 -19.41 -1.46 -2.83
N HIS A 118 -20.22 -2.08 -1.97
CA HIS A 118 -21.05 -1.38 -0.99
C HIS A 118 -20.20 -0.65 0.05
N LEU A 119 -19.08 -1.25 0.46
CA LEU A 119 -18.13 -0.64 1.39
C LEU A 119 -17.30 0.49 0.77
N GLY A 120 -17.30 0.62 -0.56
CA GLY A 120 -16.51 1.63 -1.28
C GLY A 120 -15.00 1.44 -1.13
N ILE A 121 -14.52 0.19 -0.95
CA ILE A 121 -13.12 -0.15 -0.74
C ILE A 121 -12.50 -0.57 -2.07
N HIS A 122 -11.33 -0.02 -2.41
CA HIS A 122 -10.64 -0.24 -3.68
C HIS A 122 -9.27 -0.92 -3.51
N HIS A 123 -8.68 -0.84 -2.33
CA HIS A 123 -7.34 -1.32 -2.02
C HIS A 123 -7.36 -2.29 -0.84
N LEU A 124 -6.50 -3.29 -0.91
CA LEU A 124 -6.28 -4.28 0.15
C LEU A 124 -4.79 -4.33 0.47
N LEU A 125 -4.42 -4.02 1.70
CA LEU A 125 -3.10 -4.31 2.25
C LEU A 125 -2.99 -5.80 2.56
N GLY A 126 -1.83 -6.38 2.36
CA GLY A 126 -1.50 -7.74 2.79
C GLY A 126 -1.32 -7.84 4.30
N TYR A 127 -0.67 -8.90 4.75
CA TYR A 127 -0.46 -9.19 6.18
C TYR A 127 0.38 -8.12 6.87
N ASN A 128 0.09 -7.87 8.17
CA ASN A 128 0.82 -6.90 8.99
C ASN A 128 2.08 -7.52 9.60
N GLU A 129 3.24 -7.01 9.24
CA GLU A 129 4.56 -7.37 9.79
C GLU A 129 4.79 -8.88 9.96
N PRO A 130 4.64 -9.68 8.90
CA PRO A 130 4.85 -11.13 9.01
C PRO A 130 6.31 -11.54 9.24
N ASP A 131 7.24 -10.62 9.18
CA ASP A 131 8.65 -10.76 9.53
C ASP A 131 8.93 -10.52 11.03
N ASN A 132 7.94 -10.00 11.77
CA ASN A 132 8.06 -9.64 13.18
C ASN A 132 7.50 -10.74 14.10
N PRO A 133 8.33 -11.41 14.93
CA PRO A 133 7.91 -12.55 15.76
C PRO A 133 6.81 -12.25 16.79
N VAL A 134 6.57 -10.98 17.13
CA VAL A 134 5.54 -10.59 18.09
C VAL A 134 4.17 -10.37 17.45
N GLU A 135 4.10 -10.35 16.12
CA GLU A 135 2.86 -10.10 15.39
C GLU A 135 2.06 -11.38 15.11
N ASP A 136 0.74 -11.23 15.10
CA ASP A 136 -0.18 -12.33 14.76
C ASP A 136 0.05 -12.86 13.34
N ALA A 137 0.43 -12.00 12.41
CA ALA A 137 0.73 -12.41 11.05
C ALA A 137 1.91 -13.39 10.99
N TYR A 138 2.97 -13.13 11.75
CA TYR A 138 4.11 -14.05 11.87
C TYR A 138 3.66 -15.44 12.33
N THR A 139 2.89 -15.49 13.42
CA THR A 139 2.38 -16.75 13.96
C THR A 139 1.44 -17.44 12.97
N SER A 140 0.54 -16.70 12.32
CA SER A 140 -0.44 -17.26 11.38
C SER A 140 0.20 -17.79 10.10
N LEU A 141 1.41 -17.36 9.78
CA LEU A 141 2.23 -17.84 8.67
C LEU A 141 3.31 -18.84 9.11
N ASP A 142 3.10 -19.49 10.26
CA ASP A 142 3.98 -20.54 10.79
C ASP A 142 5.44 -20.08 10.90
N GLY A 143 5.66 -19.00 11.64
CA GLY A 143 6.96 -18.35 11.81
C GLY A 143 7.33 -17.42 10.64
N GLY A 144 6.35 -16.72 10.06
CA GLY A 144 6.60 -15.74 9.00
C GLY A 144 7.07 -16.34 7.68
N ARG A 145 6.68 -17.58 7.37
CA ARG A 145 7.15 -18.26 6.16
C ARG A 145 6.51 -17.69 4.89
N VAL A 146 7.36 -17.18 3.99
CA VAL A 146 6.97 -16.62 2.70
C VAL A 146 6.15 -17.62 1.87
N SER A 147 6.54 -18.90 1.83
CA SER A 147 5.81 -19.92 1.06
C SER A 147 4.37 -20.12 1.53
N ILE A 148 4.09 -19.95 2.82
CA ILE A 148 2.72 -20.02 3.37
C ILE A 148 1.92 -18.79 2.93
N ALA A 149 2.52 -17.61 2.94
CA ALA A 149 1.89 -16.38 2.45
C ALA A 149 1.54 -16.50 0.96
N VAL A 150 2.44 -16.99 0.12
CA VAL A 150 2.21 -17.22 -1.31
C VAL A 150 1.12 -18.26 -1.55
N ALA A 151 1.10 -19.35 -0.77
CA ALA A 151 0.05 -20.37 -0.87
C ALA A 151 -1.35 -19.83 -0.50
N ALA A 152 -1.43 -18.86 0.42
CA ALA A 152 -2.68 -18.21 0.83
C ALA A 152 -3.11 -17.05 -0.10
N TRP A 153 -2.27 -16.62 -1.03
CA TRP A 153 -2.50 -15.47 -1.91
C TRP A 153 -3.81 -15.50 -2.71
N PRO A 154 -4.32 -16.67 -3.16
CA PRO A 154 -5.60 -16.73 -3.86
C PRO A 154 -6.79 -16.12 -3.09
N GLU A 155 -6.75 -16.07 -1.76
CA GLU A 155 -7.76 -15.39 -0.95
C GLU A 155 -7.70 -13.87 -1.16
N LEU A 156 -6.49 -13.28 -1.19
CA LEU A 156 -6.31 -11.86 -1.46
C LEU A 156 -6.78 -11.49 -2.88
N GLU A 157 -6.41 -12.29 -3.87
CA GLU A 157 -6.85 -12.10 -5.25
C GLU A 157 -8.36 -12.18 -5.40
N GLY A 158 -9.01 -13.09 -4.65
CA GLY A 158 -10.46 -13.27 -4.65
C GLY A 158 -11.25 -12.04 -4.21
N ALA A 159 -10.64 -11.13 -3.45
CA ALA A 159 -11.24 -9.83 -3.14
C ALA A 159 -11.45 -8.99 -4.41
N GLY A 160 -10.64 -9.19 -5.46
CA GLY A 160 -10.73 -8.45 -6.73
C GLY A 160 -10.39 -6.97 -6.60
N LEU A 161 -9.69 -6.59 -5.53
CA LEU A 161 -9.20 -5.25 -5.25
C LEU A 161 -7.79 -5.06 -5.80
N ARG A 162 -7.26 -3.85 -5.76
CA ARG A 162 -5.83 -3.58 -5.92
C ARG A 162 -5.11 -4.09 -4.67
N ILE A 163 -4.08 -4.92 -4.83
CA ILE A 163 -3.48 -5.72 -3.76
C ILE A 163 -2.07 -5.23 -3.46
N GLY A 164 -1.83 -4.88 -2.19
CA GLY A 164 -0.49 -4.69 -1.64
C GLY A 164 0.15 -6.00 -1.19
N ALA A 165 1.46 -6.08 -1.28
CA ALA A 165 2.23 -7.09 -0.56
C ALA A 165 1.95 -6.99 0.96
N PRO A 166 2.36 -7.96 1.78
CA PRO A 166 2.41 -7.78 3.22
C PRO A 166 3.32 -6.61 3.59
N ALA A 167 2.88 -5.78 4.56
CA ALA A 167 3.72 -4.72 5.10
C ALA A 167 4.74 -5.33 6.06
N VAL A 168 6.03 -5.17 5.79
CA VAL A 168 7.10 -5.65 6.66
C VAL A 168 7.69 -4.51 7.51
N THR A 169 8.38 -4.87 8.59
CA THR A 169 9.17 -3.93 9.37
C THR A 169 10.33 -3.36 8.54
N ASP A 170 10.99 -2.33 9.03
CA ASP A 170 12.19 -1.80 8.38
C ASP A 170 13.40 -2.75 8.44
N GLY A 171 13.31 -3.86 9.18
CA GLY A 171 14.25 -4.99 9.15
C GLY A 171 13.92 -6.03 8.09
N GLY A 172 12.73 -6.00 7.50
CA GLY A 172 12.17 -7.05 6.65
C GLY A 172 12.55 -6.99 5.17
N TYR A 173 13.63 -6.29 4.78
CA TYR A 173 14.03 -6.14 3.38
C TYR A 173 14.09 -7.48 2.62
N ASN A 174 14.77 -8.48 3.16
CA ASN A 174 14.90 -9.78 2.49
C ASN A 174 13.55 -10.49 2.38
N TRP A 175 12.71 -10.38 3.40
CA TRP A 175 11.39 -10.99 3.43
C TRP A 175 10.48 -10.41 2.34
N ILE A 176 10.45 -9.06 2.20
CA ILE A 176 9.59 -8.41 1.21
C ILE A 176 10.06 -8.67 -0.22
N VAL A 177 11.36 -8.71 -0.47
CA VAL A 177 11.91 -9.05 -1.79
C VAL A 177 11.59 -10.51 -2.13
N ASP A 178 11.75 -11.43 -1.19
CA ASP A 178 11.49 -12.86 -1.40
C ASP A 178 10.01 -13.14 -1.68
N ILE A 179 9.07 -12.52 -0.93
CA ILE A 179 7.62 -12.72 -1.19
C ILE A 179 7.21 -12.22 -2.57
N ILE A 180 7.73 -11.07 -3.01
CA ILE A 180 7.42 -10.53 -4.33
C ILE A 180 7.88 -11.48 -5.42
N HIS A 181 9.12 -11.95 -5.36
CA HIS A 181 9.68 -12.89 -6.33
C HIS A 181 8.93 -14.24 -6.34
N GLN A 182 8.62 -14.80 -5.17
CA GLN A 182 7.87 -16.06 -5.09
C GLN A 182 6.42 -15.89 -5.56
N ALA A 183 5.76 -14.78 -5.22
CA ALA A 183 4.41 -14.50 -5.68
C ALA A 183 4.37 -14.37 -7.20
N GLU A 184 5.29 -13.61 -7.81
CA GLU A 184 5.41 -13.46 -9.25
C GLU A 184 5.71 -14.79 -9.95
N ALA A 185 6.65 -15.57 -9.43
CA ALA A 185 6.97 -16.90 -9.96
C ALA A 185 5.76 -17.86 -9.90
N ALA A 186 4.90 -17.70 -8.90
CA ALA A 186 3.64 -18.44 -8.76
C ALA A 186 2.49 -17.84 -9.60
N GLY A 187 2.74 -16.79 -10.39
CA GLY A 187 1.73 -16.09 -11.20
C GLY A 187 0.72 -15.30 -10.37
N ARG A 188 1.09 -14.84 -9.17
CA ARG A 188 0.27 -14.04 -8.26
C ARG A 188 0.42 -12.56 -8.56
N ARG A 189 -0.66 -11.81 -8.38
CA ARG A 189 -0.67 -10.36 -8.59
C ARG A 189 -0.26 -9.61 -7.33
N VAL A 190 0.73 -8.71 -7.46
CA VAL A 190 1.12 -7.72 -6.45
C VAL A 190 1.13 -6.36 -7.13
N ASP A 191 0.28 -5.43 -6.70
CA ASP A 191 0.12 -4.13 -7.36
C ASP A 191 0.98 -3.03 -6.74
N TYR A 192 1.29 -3.11 -5.44
CA TYR A 192 2.13 -2.16 -4.72
C TYR A 192 2.77 -2.81 -3.49
N VAL A 193 3.76 -2.16 -2.90
CA VAL A 193 4.56 -2.68 -1.78
C VAL A 193 4.40 -1.79 -0.55
N PRO A 194 3.58 -2.22 0.43
CA PRO A 194 3.55 -1.58 1.75
C PRO A 194 4.82 -1.86 2.54
N ILE A 195 5.23 -0.90 3.36
CA ILE A 195 6.40 -0.99 4.23
C ILE A 195 6.21 -0.13 5.48
N HIS A 196 6.83 -0.51 6.61
CA HIS A 196 6.92 0.27 7.82
C HIS A 196 8.32 0.82 8.04
N TYR A 197 8.45 1.96 8.73
CA TYR A 197 9.74 2.58 8.98
C TYR A 197 9.76 3.36 10.29
N TYR A 198 10.66 2.94 11.20
CA TYR A 198 10.78 3.52 12.54
C TYR A 198 12.26 3.73 12.94
N ARG A 199 13.09 4.27 12.05
CA ARG A 199 14.49 4.53 12.35
C ARG A 199 14.73 5.99 12.68
N SER A 200 15.44 6.23 13.79
CA SER A 200 16.06 7.53 14.07
C SER A 200 17.38 7.65 13.30
N TYR A 201 17.72 8.85 12.88
CA TYR A 201 19.02 9.14 12.30
C TYR A 201 20.04 9.48 13.40
N TRP A 202 21.26 9.02 13.27
CA TRP A 202 22.31 9.20 14.28
C TRP A 202 22.56 10.67 14.63
N ASN A 203 22.41 11.59 13.68
CA ASN A 203 22.49 13.03 13.89
C ASN A 203 21.08 13.65 13.88
N LYS A 204 20.48 13.74 15.07
CA LYS A 204 19.13 14.28 15.23
C LYS A 204 18.96 15.77 14.90
N ASN A 205 20.08 16.48 14.66
CA ASN A 205 20.07 17.87 14.18
C ASN A 205 20.19 17.98 12.65
N ASP A 206 20.16 16.85 11.95
CA ASP A 206 20.23 16.77 10.49
C ASP A 206 18.96 16.14 9.91
N PRO A 207 17.87 16.92 9.78
CA PRO A 207 16.62 16.43 9.22
C PRO A 207 16.74 15.98 7.75
N ALA A 208 17.65 16.60 6.98
CA ALA A 208 17.89 16.18 5.59
C ALA A 208 18.54 14.80 5.52
N GLY A 209 19.51 14.52 6.40
CA GLY A 209 20.13 13.18 6.53
C GLY A 209 19.11 12.11 6.95
N ALA A 210 18.17 12.44 7.83
CA ALA A 210 17.07 11.56 8.20
C ALA A 210 16.15 11.24 7.02
N ALA A 211 15.79 12.24 6.22
CA ALA A 211 14.98 12.08 5.02
C ALA A 211 15.72 11.26 3.94
N ASP A 212 17.02 11.49 3.77
CA ASP A 212 17.83 10.71 2.83
C ASP A 212 17.99 9.25 3.27
N GLN A 213 18.11 8.97 4.57
CA GLN A 213 18.14 7.61 5.11
C GLN A 213 16.84 6.86 4.78
N LEU A 214 15.68 7.48 5.03
CA LEU A 214 14.37 6.93 4.68
C LEU A 214 14.27 6.68 3.17
N TYR A 215 14.58 7.70 2.35
CA TYR A 215 14.54 7.58 0.89
C TYR A 215 15.40 6.42 0.37
N ASN A 216 16.64 6.31 0.84
CA ASN A 216 17.55 5.26 0.39
C ASN A 216 17.08 3.86 0.78
N PHE A 217 16.47 3.72 1.97
CA PHE A 217 15.84 2.47 2.40
C PHE A 217 14.68 2.07 1.46
N LEU A 218 13.74 2.99 1.21
CA LEU A 218 12.60 2.75 0.32
C LEU A 218 13.06 2.52 -1.12
N LYS A 219 14.08 3.25 -1.58
CA LYS A 219 14.63 3.08 -2.92
C LYS A 219 15.22 1.68 -3.13
N GLY A 220 15.91 1.13 -2.13
CA GLY A 220 16.41 -0.24 -2.20
C GLY A 220 15.31 -1.27 -2.44
N ILE A 221 14.15 -1.09 -1.79
CA ILE A 221 12.98 -1.96 -1.99
C ILE A 221 12.38 -1.73 -3.38
N TYR A 222 12.21 -0.46 -3.77
CA TYR A 222 11.68 -0.12 -5.10
C TYR A 222 12.54 -0.69 -6.23
N ASP A 223 13.86 -0.56 -6.14
CA ASP A 223 14.80 -1.08 -7.15
C ASP A 223 14.75 -2.62 -7.26
N ALA A 224 14.42 -3.32 -6.18
CA ALA A 224 14.27 -4.77 -6.18
C ALA A 224 12.88 -5.22 -6.67
N ALA A 225 11.83 -4.50 -6.27
CA ALA A 225 10.44 -4.88 -6.52
C ALA A 225 9.87 -4.33 -7.84
N HIS A 226 10.37 -3.19 -8.31
CA HIS A 226 9.84 -2.44 -9.46
C HIS A 226 8.33 -2.19 -9.38
N LYS A 227 7.82 -1.89 -8.17
CA LYS A 227 6.41 -1.63 -7.87
C LYS A 227 6.28 -0.36 -7.03
N PRO A 228 5.15 0.36 -7.13
CA PRO A 228 4.90 1.52 -6.29
C PRO A 228 5.06 1.18 -4.80
N ILE A 229 5.68 2.06 -4.05
CA ILE A 229 5.86 1.91 -2.61
C ILE A 229 4.75 2.66 -1.88
N TRP A 230 4.21 2.05 -0.82
CA TRP A 230 3.34 2.66 0.17
C TRP A 230 4.02 2.58 1.53
N LEU A 231 4.38 3.71 2.11
CA LEU A 231 4.89 3.76 3.48
C LEU A 231 3.69 3.83 4.44
N THR A 232 3.18 2.65 4.82
CA THR A 232 1.90 2.54 5.53
C THR A 232 1.98 2.86 7.01
N GLU A 233 3.16 2.76 7.60
CA GLU A 233 3.45 3.26 8.94
C GLU A 233 4.84 3.88 8.97
N PHE A 234 4.96 5.09 9.53
CA PHE A 234 6.26 5.65 9.82
C PHE A 234 6.24 6.65 10.95
N ASN A 235 7.38 6.77 11.61
CA ASN A 235 7.72 7.88 12.50
C ASN A 235 9.24 8.01 12.55
N TYR A 236 9.74 9.08 13.15
CA TYR A 236 11.18 9.29 13.37
C TYR A 236 11.65 8.55 14.63
N GLY A 237 11.79 7.21 14.52
CA GLY A 237 11.99 6.29 15.63
C GLY A 237 10.70 5.96 16.40
N ALA A 238 10.82 5.09 17.40
CA ALA A 238 9.77 4.69 18.32
C ALA A 238 10.39 4.12 19.62
N TYR A 239 9.58 3.95 20.68
CA TYR A 239 10.07 3.45 21.99
C TYR A 239 10.69 2.03 21.94
N TRP A 240 10.43 1.29 20.88
CA TRP A 240 11.01 -0.03 20.65
C TRP A 240 12.26 -0.01 19.77
N THR A 241 12.72 1.17 19.33
CA THR A 241 13.94 1.35 18.55
C THR A 241 15.10 1.88 19.40
N ASP A 242 16.19 2.32 18.79
CA ASP A 242 17.38 2.81 19.48
C ASP A 242 17.11 4.15 20.19
N ASN A 243 17.06 4.14 21.51
CA ASN A 243 16.84 5.32 22.34
C ASN A 243 18.05 6.26 22.43
N ALA A 244 19.25 5.85 22.01
CA ALA A 244 20.44 6.69 22.05
C ALA A 244 20.33 7.92 21.14
N HIS A 245 19.47 7.84 20.13
CA HIS A 245 19.23 8.89 19.15
C HIS A 245 17.84 9.50 19.24
N ASP A 246 17.17 9.37 20.39
CA ASP A 246 15.85 9.95 20.60
C ASP A 246 15.87 11.47 20.37
N PRO A 247 14.96 12.01 19.54
CA PRO A 247 14.85 13.43 19.28
C PRO A 247 14.14 14.15 20.45
N ASP A 248 14.31 15.45 20.54
CA ASP A 248 13.33 16.29 21.21
C ASP A 248 12.13 16.58 20.26
N VAL A 249 11.11 17.29 20.79
CA VAL A 249 9.88 17.61 20.03
C VAL A 249 10.21 18.40 18.74
N THR A 250 11.17 19.31 18.80
CA THR A 250 11.56 20.14 17.66
C THR A 250 12.33 19.34 16.61
N GLN A 251 13.25 18.50 17.06
CA GLN A 251 14.03 17.61 16.20
C GLN A 251 13.11 16.60 15.51
N ASN A 252 12.16 16.01 16.25
CA ASN A 252 11.17 15.08 15.68
C ASN A 252 10.33 15.79 14.59
N ARG A 253 9.75 16.95 14.91
CA ARG A 253 8.99 17.74 13.94
C ARG A 253 9.77 18.03 12.68
N ASN A 254 11.02 18.52 12.81
CA ASN A 254 11.85 18.88 11.67
C ASN A 254 12.25 17.66 10.82
N ALA A 255 12.51 16.50 11.45
CA ALA A 255 12.80 15.27 10.76
C ALA A 255 11.59 14.79 9.94
N ILE A 256 10.39 14.74 10.55
CA ILE A 256 9.15 14.36 9.85
C ILE A 256 8.86 15.33 8.71
N ASP A 257 9.03 16.64 8.91
CA ASP A 257 8.84 17.66 7.87
C ASP A 257 9.75 17.40 6.66
N ALA A 258 11.05 17.19 6.89
CA ALA A 258 11.98 16.85 5.81
C ALA A 258 11.65 15.51 5.12
N MET A 259 11.23 14.51 5.90
CA MET A 259 10.82 13.21 5.37
C MET A 259 9.62 13.33 4.42
N ILE A 260 8.53 14.01 4.83
CA ILE A 260 7.33 14.10 4.00
C ILE A 260 7.56 14.89 2.72
N HIS A 261 8.37 15.97 2.75
CA HIS A 261 8.76 16.66 1.53
C HIS A 261 9.54 15.75 0.58
N LYS A 262 10.49 14.96 1.11
CA LYS A 262 11.23 14.01 0.30
C LYS A 262 10.33 12.92 -0.30
N LEU A 263 9.34 12.46 0.45
CA LEU A 263 8.36 11.47 -0.01
C LEU A 263 7.46 12.04 -1.11
N ASP A 264 7.04 13.30 -0.98
CA ASP A 264 6.23 13.96 -2.00
C ASP A 264 6.97 14.13 -3.33
N ASP A 265 8.26 14.44 -3.29
CA ASP A 265 9.13 14.56 -4.47
C ASP A 265 9.50 13.19 -5.08
N THR A 266 9.13 12.08 -4.44
CA THR A 266 9.48 10.72 -4.89
C THR A 266 8.39 10.14 -5.79
N PRO A 267 8.61 10.01 -7.13
CA PRO A 267 7.54 9.65 -8.06
C PRO A 267 7.04 8.20 -7.93
N TRP A 268 7.89 7.29 -7.48
CA TRP A 268 7.53 5.88 -7.29
C TRP A 268 6.94 5.59 -5.91
N LEU A 269 6.93 6.55 -5.00
CA LEU A 269 6.18 6.46 -3.75
C LEU A 269 4.77 6.99 -3.98
N GLU A 270 3.78 6.14 -3.74
CA GLU A 270 2.39 6.43 -4.03
C GLU A 270 1.65 6.99 -2.81
N ARG A 271 1.95 6.49 -1.61
CA ARG A 271 1.27 6.86 -0.35
C ARG A 271 2.20 6.76 0.84
N TYR A 272 1.91 7.57 1.88
CA TYR A 272 2.52 7.44 3.19
C TYR A 272 1.51 7.77 4.30
N ALA A 273 1.64 7.13 5.47
CA ALA A 273 0.77 7.34 6.63
C ALA A 273 1.58 7.44 7.91
N ILE A 274 1.39 8.56 8.63
CA ILE A 274 2.03 8.75 9.93
C ILE A 274 1.42 7.81 10.98
N TYR A 275 2.26 7.18 11.81
CA TYR A 275 1.86 6.38 12.96
C TYR A 275 2.06 7.16 14.25
N SER A 276 1.03 7.21 15.11
CA SER A 276 1.01 8.09 16.28
C SER A 276 1.02 7.38 17.62
N ARG A 277 0.99 6.03 17.68
CA ARG A 277 1.09 5.28 18.94
C ARG A 277 2.54 5.06 19.37
N VAL A 278 3.25 6.15 19.54
CA VAL A 278 4.66 6.24 19.93
C VAL A 278 4.78 7.10 21.20
N GLU A 279 5.99 7.44 21.64
CA GLU A 279 6.19 8.31 22.79
C GLU A 279 5.62 9.70 22.55
N TRP A 280 5.22 10.37 23.63
CA TRP A 280 4.55 11.66 23.61
C TRP A 280 5.22 12.73 22.73
N PHE A 281 6.55 12.74 22.63
CA PHE A 281 7.31 13.72 21.83
C PHE A 281 7.33 13.41 20.30
N ARG A 282 6.80 12.22 19.92
CA ARG A 282 6.63 11.77 18.54
C ARG A 282 5.16 11.71 18.10
N GLN A 283 4.23 11.92 19.01
CA GLN A 283 2.79 11.82 18.74
C GLN A 283 2.28 13.00 17.90
N THR A 284 1.23 12.74 17.12
CA THR A 284 0.47 13.79 16.42
C THR A 284 -0.48 14.54 17.34
N HIS A 285 -0.94 13.89 18.41
CA HIS A 285 -1.83 14.44 19.43
C HIS A 285 -1.33 14.05 20.82
N TYR A 286 -1.53 14.94 21.80
CA TYR A 286 -1.26 14.63 23.21
C TYR A 286 -2.29 13.64 23.75
N ASP A 287 -1.93 12.84 24.74
CA ASP A 287 -2.82 11.85 25.38
C ASP A 287 -4.10 12.47 25.97
N GLY A 288 -4.04 13.71 26.40
CA GLY A 288 -5.20 14.48 26.90
C GLY A 288 -6.04 15.18 25.82
N GLY A 289 -5.74 14.94 24.54
CA GLY A 289 -6.31 15.66 23.39
C GLY A 289 -5.50 16.90 23.04
N GLY A 290 -5.82 17.51 21.90
CA GLY A 290 -5.05 18.61 21.33
C GLY A 290 -3.92 18.12 20.41
N ILE A 291 -3.67 18.90 19.37
CA ILE A 291 -2.67 18.58 18.37
C ILE A 291 -1.29 19.03 18.81
N THR A 292 -0.26 18.22 18.57
CA THR A 292 1.14 18.57 18.86
C THR A 292 1.72 19.48 17.77
N PRO A 293 2.87 20.13 17.99
CA PRO A 293 3.54 20.90 16.94
C PRO A 293 3.88 20.05 15.70
N MET A 294 4.24 18.77 15.87
CA MET A 294 4.47 17.86 14.76
C MET A 294 3.17 17.49 14.07
N GLY A 295 2.11 17.15 14.84
CA GLY A 295 0.79 16.90 14.28
C GLY A 295 0.22 18.08 13.51
N GLN A 296 0.41 19.32 14.01
CA GLN A 296 -0.04 20.53 13.31
C GLN A 296 0.74 20.73 12.00
N MET A 297 2.07 20.55 12.01
CA MET A 297 2.88 20.62 10.79
C MET A 297 2.41 19.57 9.77
N TYR A 298 2.19 18.32 10.19
CA TYR A 298 1.70 17.25 9.33
C TYR A 298 0.30 17.55 8.78
N LYS A 299 -0.58 18.11 9.62
CA LYS A 299 -1.92 18.55 9.20
C LYS A 299 -1.88 19.62 8.13
N ASP A 300 -1.08 20.66 8.34
CA ASP A 300 -0.98 21.84 7.46
C ASP A 300 -0.22 21.54 6.15
N HIS A 301 0.48 20.42 6.10
CA HIS A 301 1.22 20.00 4.91
C HIS A 301 0.27 19.53 3.80
N GLU A 302 0.37 20.16 2.63
CA GLU A 302 -0.33 19.74 1.42
C GLU A 302 0.54 18.76 0.62
N SER A 303 0.01 17.59 0.30
CA SER A 303 0.71 16.55 -0.43
C SER A 303 0.11 16.37 -1.83
N PRO A 304 0.93 16.10 -2.85
CA PRO A 304 0.43 15.85 -4.20
C PRO A 304 -0.41 14.58 -4.29
N ILE A 305 -1.22 14.47 -5.35
CA ILE A 305 -1.90 13.22 -5.68
C ILE A 305 -0.86 12.16 -6.01
N GLY A 306 -0.98 10.99 -5.36
CA GLY A 306 -0.08 9.87 -5.51
C GLY A 306 -0.75 8.72 -6.24
N TYR A 307 -0.27 8.42 -7.45
CA TYR A 307 -0.65 7.22 -8.19
C TYR A 307 0.40 6.89 -9.24
N GLN A 308 0.74 5.62 -9.32
CA GLN A 308 1.61 5.10 -10.37
C GLN A 308 0.97 3.87 -11.01
N GLN A 309 0.69 3.95 -12.30
CA GLN A 309 0.19 2.80 -13.04
C GLN A 309 1.36 1.98 -13.57
N ILE A 310 1.28 0.66 -13.34
CA ILE A 310 2.17 -0.31 -13.94
C ILE A 310 1.32 -1.20 -14.86
N LEU A 311 1.59 -1.14 -16.16
CA LEU A 311 0.93 -2.01 -17.14
C LEU A 311 1.91 -3.09 -17.59
N PRO A 312 1.46 -4.35 -17.71
CA PRO A 312 2.28 -5.39 -18.34
C PRO A 312 2.59 -4.98 -19.78
N GLY A 313 3.85 -5.07 -20.19
CA GLY A 313 4.25 -4.85 -21.57
C GLY A 313 3.63 -5.91 -22.49
N GLU A 314 3.34 -5.53 -23.74
CA GLU A 314 2.89 -6.48 -24.75
C GLU A 314 3.96 -7.58 -24.95
N GLY A 315 3.55 -8.84 -24.84
CA GLY A 315 4.41 -10.01 -25.11
C GLY A 315 5.35 -10.42 -23.97
N MET A 316 5.18 -9.88 -22.75
CA MET A 316 6.07 -10.19 -21.64
C MET A 316 5.58 -11.31 -20.73
N HIS A 317 6.53 -12.12 -20.27
CA HIS A 317 6.36 -13.07 -19.19
C HIS A 317 6.01 -12.31 -17.88
N PRO A 318 5.16 -12.83 -16.97
CA PRO A 318 4.77 -12.15 -15.72
C PRO A 318 5.96 -11.71 -14.84
N SER A 319 7.12 -12.27 -15.04
CA SER A 319 8.36 -12.01 -14.27
C SER A 319 9.30 -10.97 -14.89
N ALA A 320 8.97 -10.39 -16.06
CA ALA A 320 9.88 -9.47 -16.74
C ALA A 320 9.14 -8.26 -17.31
N GLN A 321 9.41 -7.12 -16.72
CA GLN A 321 9.22 -5.76 -17.24
C GLN A 321 7.77 -5.23 -17.28
N TYR A 322 7.53 -4.31 -16.36
CA TYR A 322 6.43 -3.35 -16.44
C TYR A 322 6.92 -2.08 -17.15
N ALA A 323 6.18 -1.61 -18.14
CA ALA A 323 6.41 -0.28 -18.69
C ALA A 323 5.81 0.75 -17.73
N PHE A 324 6.63 1.65 -17.19
CA PHE A 324 6.16 2.79 -16.44
C PHE A 324 5.52 3.79 -17.41
N CYS A 325 4.25 4.06 -17.25
CA CYS A 325 3.65 5.27 -17.77
C CYS A 325 3.59 6.28 -16.62
N LEU A 326 4.57 7.18 -16.57
CA LEU A 326 4.44 8.39 -15.75
C LEU A 326 3.35 9.23 -16.43
N LEU A 327 2.22 9.37 -15.77
CA LEU A 327 1.19 10.31 -16.18
C LEU A 327 1.37 11.57 -15.33
N TYR A 328 1.77 12.67 -15.98
CA TYR A 328 1.85 14.00 -15.41
C TYR A 328 0.46 14.59 -15.21
#